data_724816c2e5969a84ffe79ac0d9ee3dda
#
_entry.id   724816c2e5969a84ffe79ac0d9ee3dda
#
_cell.length_a   1.000
_cell.length_b   1.000
_cell.length_c   1.000
_cell.angle_alpha   90.00
_cell.angle_beta   90.00
_cell.angle_gamma   90.00
#
_symmetry.space_group_name_H-M   'P 1'
#
loop_
_entity.id
_entity.type
_entity.pdbx_description
1 polymer ?
#
loop_
_entity_poly.entity_id
_entity_poly.type
_entity_poly.pdbx_seq_one_letter_code
_entity_poly.pdbx_strand_id
1 'polypeptide(L)' 'LGVGHGIEDELIGIYYYLGLAQEQVGNNESAVEFFHKVFALDINFADVTERLRKLR' A
#
# COMPACT_ATOMS: atom_id res chain seq x y z
N LEU A 1 -3.45 9.42 -23.38
CA LEU A 1 -2.08 9.71 -23.14
C LEU A 1 -1.60 9.31 -21.76
N GLY A 2 -2.11 8.27 -21.22
CA GLY A 2 -1.63 7.77 -19.97
C GLY A 2 -1.98 8.62 -18.76
N VAL A 3 -2.98 9.46 -18.90
CA VAL A 3 -3.37 10.33 -17.80
C VAL A 3 -3.83 9.52 -16.61
N GLY A 4 -4.61 8.49 -16.88
CA GLY A 4 -5.11 7.65 -15.81
C GLY A 4 -3.99 6.92 -15.08
N HIS A 5 -2.93 6.58 -15.79
CA HIS A 5 -1.82 5.86 -15.19
C HIS A 5 -1.13 6.68 -14.11
N GLY A 6 -0.95 7.97 -14.37
CA GLY A 6 -0.29 8.82 -13.40
C GLY A 6 -1.07 8.90 -12.10
N ILE A 7 -2.39 9.02 -12.19
CA ILE A 7 -3.23 9.11 -11.02
C ILE A 7 -3.16 7.81 -10.21
N GLU A 8 -3.24 6.68 -10.89
CA GLU A 8 -3.21 5.40 -10.20
C GLU A 8 -1.88 5.18 -9.50
N ASP A 9 -0.78 5.55 -10.18
CA ASP A 9 0.53 5.40 -9.57
C ASP A 9 0.66 6.26 -8.33
N GLU A 10 0.13 7.47 -8.37
CA GLU A 10 0.18 8.35 -7.22
C GLU A 10 -0.64 7.79 -6.06
N LEU A 11 -1.82 7.26 -6.36
CA LEU A 11 -2.66 6.68 -5.32
C LEU A 11 -1.99 5.48 -4.66
N ILE A 12 -1.36 4.64 -5.47
CA ILE A 12 -0.66 3.48 -4.93
C ILE A 12 0.42 3.93 -3.96
N GLY A 13 1.21 4.91 -4.35
CA GLY A 13 2.27 5.43 -3.50
C GLY A 13 1.74 6.02 -2.21
N ILE A 14 0.64 6.74 -2.30
CA ILE A 14 0.03 7.34 -1.12
C ILE A 14 -0.45 6.26 -0.15
N TYR A 15 -1.15 5.26 -0.66
CA TYR A 15 -1.64 4.17 0.19
C TYR A 15 -0.48 3.41 0.81
N TYR A 16 0.56 3.16 0.04
CA TYR A 16 1.73 2.46 0.57
C TYR A 16 2.36 3.26 1.69
N TYR A 17 2.51 4.55 1.48
CA TYR A 17 3.12 5.42 2.48
C TYR A 17 2.27 5.47 3.75
N LEU A 18 0.96 5.57 3.59
CA LEU A 18 0.05 5.57 4.74
C LEU A 18 0.16 4.25 5.50
N GLY A 19 0.29 3.15 4.79
CA GLY A 19 0.47 1.87 5.45
C GLY A 19 1.74 1.83 6.26
N LEU A 20 2.83 2.36 5.70
CA LEU A 20 4.09 2.43 6.43
C LEU A 20 3.96 3.25 7.69
N ALA A 21 3.28 4.39 7.59
CA ALA A 21 3.10 5.27 8.74
C ALA A 21 2.29 4.58 9.83
N GLN A 22 1.24 3.89 9.46
CA GLN A 22 0.43 3.18 10.44
C GLN A 22 1.21 2.05 11.09
N GLU A 23 2.02 1.36 10.32
CA GLU A 23 2.85 0.29 10.86
C GLU A 23 3.83 0.85 11.89
N GLN A 24 4.39 2.01 11.63
CA GLN A 24 5.37 2.62 12.53
C GLN A 24 4.77 2.99 13.87
N VAL A 25 3.52 3.43 13.88
CA VAL A 25 2.87 3.78 15.14
C VAL A 25 2.20 2.58 15.80
N GLY A 26 2.38 1.41 15.24
CA GLY A 26 1.85 0.19 15.84
C GLY A 26 0.40 -0.09 15.49
N ASN A 27 -0.17 0.64 14.55
CA ASN A 27 -1.57 0.46 14.17
C ASN A 27 -1.64 -0.55 13.03
N ASN A 28 -1.41 -1.82 13.35
CA ASN A 28 -1.24 -2.84 12.33
C ASN A 28 -2.49 -3.10 11.52
N GLU A 29 -3.66 -2.98 12.14
CA GLU A 29 -4.91 -3.18 11.39
C GLU A 29 -5.06 -2.17 10.27
N SER A 30 -4.81 -0.91 10.58
CA SER A 30 -4.89 0.14 9.55
C SER A 30 -3.81 -0.07 8.50
N ALA A 31 -2.61 -0.45 8.93
CA ALA A 31 -1.53 -0.71 7.98
C ALA A 31 -1.93 -1.79 6.99
N VAL A 32 -2.51 -2.87 7.49
CA VAL A 32 -2.94 -3.97 6.63
C VAL A 32 -3.99 -3.49 5.63
N GLU A 33 -4.92 -2.66 6.07
CA GLU A 33 -5.94 -2.14 5.17
C GLU A 33 -5.34 -1.33 4.03
N PHE A 34 -4.38 -0.45 4.37
CA PHE A 34 -3.73 0.34 3.33
C PHE A 34 -2.93 -0.53 2.38
N PHE A 35 -2.20 -1.49 2.94
CA PHE A 35 -1.40 -2.38 2.08
C PHE A 35 -2.30 -3.25 1.20
N HIS A 36 -3.48 -3.65 1.69
CA HIS A 36 -4.43 -4.37 0.85
C HIS A 36 -4.90 -3.53 -0.32
N LYS A 37 -5.10 -2.23 -0.11
CA LYS A 37 -5.47 -1.34 -1.20
C LYS A 37 -4.36 -1.29 -2.25
N VAL A 38 -3.11 -1.22 -1.80
CA VAL A 38 -1.98 -1.25 -2.72
C VAL A 38 -1.94 -2.57 -3.47
N PHE A 39 -2.11 -3.67 -2.76
CA PHE A 39 -2.08 -5.00 -3.35
C PHE A 39 -3.15 -5.15 -4.43
N ALA A 40 -4.33 -4.62 -4.17
CA ALA A 40 -5.43 -4.71 -5.12
C ALA A 40 -5.14 -3.92 -6.40
N LEU A 41 -4.40 -2.83 -6.28
CA LEU A 41 -4.07 -2.00 -7.43
C LEU A 41 -2.84 -2.51 -8.16
N ASP A 42 -1.86 -3.02 -7.43
CA ASP A 42 -0.63 -3.52 -8.03
C ASP A 42 -0.01 -4.56 -7.10
N ILE A 43 -0.22 -5.82 -7.43
CA ILE A 43 0.19 -6.93 -6.58
C ILE A 43 1.71 -6.97 -6.40
N ASN A 44 2.45 -6.38 -7.34
CA ASN A 44 3.92 -6.40 -7.31
C ASN A 44 4.53 -5.10 -6.84
N PHE A 45 3.73 -4.21 -6.27
CA PHE A 45 4.26 -2.92 -5.87
C PHE A 45 5.17 -3.07 -4.66
N ALA A 46 6.43 -2.68 -4.84
CA ALA A 46 7.42 -2.68 -3.77
C ALA A 46 7.40 -4.03 -3.03
N ASP A 47 7.37 -3.99 -1.71
CA ASP A 47 7.36 -5.19 -0.89
C ASP A 47 6.03 -5.39 -0.17
N VAL A 48 4.94 -4.95 -0.80
CA VAL A 48 3.63 -4.96 -0.16
C VAL A 48 3.21 -6.37 0.25
N THR A 49 3.51 -7.38 -0.59
CA THR A 49 3.16 -8.75 -0.27
C THR A 49 3.88 -9.22 0.99
N GLU A 50 5.17 -8.89 1.08
CA GLU A 50 5.95 -9.24 2.25
C GLU A 50 5.42 -8.56 3.51
N ARG A 51 5.07 -7.29 3.39
CA ARG A 51 4.57 -6.55 4.54
C ARG A 51 3.23 -7.09 5.01
N LEU A 52 2.36 -7.43 4.08
CA LEU A 52 1.08 -8.04 4.45
C LEU A 52 1.29 -9.35 5.17
N ARG A 53 2.24 -10.15 4.68
CA ARG A 53 2.53 -11.43 5.33
C ARG A 53 3.03 -11.24 6.76
N LYS A 54 3.88 -10.25 6.95
CA LYS A 54 4.44 -9.99 8.28
C LYS A 54 3.39 -9.49 9.27
N LEU A 55 2.46 -8.68 8.78
CA LEU A 55 1.49 -8.05 9.66
C LEU A 55 0.29 -8.94 9.99
N ARG A 56 0.15 -10.05 9.30
CA ARG A 56 -0.99 -10.96 9.52
C ARG A 56 -0.65 -12.08 10.51
#